data_0d5598874cc1ba0381a5ef4f5190971d
#
_entry.id   0d5598874cc1ba0381a5ef4f5190971d
#
_cell.length_a   1.000
_cell.length_b   1.000
_cell.length_c   1.000
_cell.angle_alpha   90.00
_cell.angle_beta   90.00
_cell.angle_gamma   90.00
#
_symmetry.space_group_name_H-M   'P 1'
#
loop_
_entity.id
_entity.type
_entity.pdbx_description
1 polymer ?
#
loop_
_entity_poly.entity_id
_entity_poly.type
_entity_poly.pdbx_seq_one_letter_code
_entity_poly.pdbx_strand_id
1 'polypeptide(L)'
;TEIRFIDGEKRLGYGLGQIIEQLGRRGLYPTEDAADLAILAATVIAADTRINRRSESQDSWTREMDIYVPVSSPDRWSAIAPLAERMLHYLTGDRWRLFFRSRHKAYSKLIDTPQLAVGPPFSSVCLFSGGLDSFTGAAELLERGENPIFVSHYWDASTSSQLPCAAVLGKEYGDLDCRHVRARVGFPDDLISGSAPENTLRARSFLFFSLAALTASCLSGTSRIYVPENGLISLNVPLDPLRLGAWSTRTTHPFYMARWQELFDTLGFPFTLENPYRFKTKGEMLSQCKNKTFLAKHAHKTISCSSYAKPRFKKLSLGHCGYCVPCLIRRASMKAAFGDDRTDYKIVPSLMSRTLDAARAEGEDVRSFQLIAARVKRNPALAKLLVRKSGPLSDYRDQEIDEYADVFRRGTVEVGKLVEQVKVRPL
;
A
#
# COMPACT_ATOMS: atom_id res chain seq x y z
N THR A 1 -23.47 -5.87 14.12
CA THR A 1 -23.77 -4.60 13.42
C THR A 1 -24.06 -4.87 11.95
N GLU A 2 -25.09 -4.25 11.40
CA GLU A 2 -25.43 -4.30 9.98
C GLU A 2 -24.89 -3.05 9.26
N ILE A 3 -24.22 -3.25 8.13
CA ILE A 3 -23.75 -2.16 7.27
C ILE A 3 -24.58 -2.18 5.97
N ARG A 4 -25.30 -1.10 5.71
CA ARG A 4 -26.10 -0.96 4.49
C ARG A 4 -25.29 -0.23 3.42
N PHE A 5 -24.80 -1.00 2.44
CA PHE A 5 -24.04 -0.44 1.31
C PHE A 5 -24.92 0.20 0.23
N ILE A 6 -26.21 -0.11 0.20
CA ILE A 6 -27.13 0.41 -0.80
C ILE A 6 -28.19 1.24 -0.09
N ASP A 7 -28.31 2.49 -0.43
CA ASP A 7 -29.42 3.37 -0.15
C ASP A 7 -30.42 3.36 -1.31
N GLY A 8 -31.59 3.98 -1.15
CA GLY A 8 -32.79 3.81 -1.98
C GLY A 8 -32.63 3.90 -3.51
N GLU A 9 -31.50 4.37 -4.05
CA GLU A 9 -31.24 4.58 -5.48
C GLU A 9 -30.34 3.52 -6.13
N LYS A 10 -30.15 2.35 -5.52
CA LYS A 10 -29.21 1.29 -5.98
C LYS A 10 -27.74 1.73 -6.07
N ARG A 11 -27.38 2.86 -5.51
CA ARG A 11 -26.01 3.37 -5.50
C ARG A 11 -25.26 2.79 -4.31
N LEU A 12 -24.05 2.30 -4.53
CA LEU A 12 -23.17 1.85 -3.45
C LEU A 12 -22.66 3.04 -2.62
N GLY A 13 -22.87 2.97 -1.31
CA GLY A 13 -22.43 3.96 -0.34
C GLY A 13 -20.93 3.90 -0.04
N TYR A 14 -20.54 4.68 0.96
CA TYR A 14 -19.19 4.70 1.56
C TYR A 14 -18.04 4.91 0.58
N GLY A 15 -18.32 5.54 -0.58
CA GLY A 15 -17.32 5.87 -1.60
C GLY A 15 -17.18 4.83 -2.72
N LEU A 16 -17.77 3.63 -2.61
CA LEU A 16 -17.73 2.65 -3.69
C LEU A 16 -18.49 3.09 -4.93
N GLY A 17 -19.66 3.73 -4.78
CA GLY A 17 -20.40 4.28 -5.90
C GLY A 17 -19.64 5.35 -6.66
N GLN A 18 -18.85 6.18 -5.95
CA GLN A 18 -18.04 7.23 -6.60
C GLN A 18 -16.96 6.68 -7.53
N ILE A 19 -16.31 5.57 -7.16
CA ILE A 19 -15.31 4.97 -8.06
C ILE A 19 -15.97 4.33 -9.26
N ILE A 20 -17.10 3.64 -9.10
CA ILE A 20 -17.88 3.07 -10.20
C ILE A 20 -18.34 4.16 -11.16
N GLU A 21 -18.83 5.29 -10.67
CA GLU A 21 -19.19 6.44 -11.50
C GLU A 21 -18.00 7.04 -12.25
N GLN A 22 -16.84 7.17 -11.58
CA GLN A 22 -15.63 7.65 -12.23
C GLN A 22 -15.19 6.72 -13.37
N LEU A 23 -15.31 5.41 -13.18
CA LEU A 23 -15.08 4.41 -14.23
C LEU A 23 -16.10 4.53 -15.34
N GLY A 24 -17.39 4.59 -15.02
CA GLY A 24 -18.49 4.73 -15.99
C GLY A 24 -18.37 5.98 -16.88
N ARG A 25 -17.95 7.13 -16.31
CA ARG A 25 -17.67 8.36 -17.10
C ARG A 25 -16.54 8.18 -18.13
N ARG A 26 -15.72 7.13 -17.97
CA ARG A 26 -14.65 6.74 -18.89
C ARG A 26 -15.04 5.59 -19.81
N GLY A 27 -16.32 5.19 -19.80
CA GLY A 27 -16.78 4.02 -20.56
C GLY A 27 -16.27 2.69 -19.99
N LEU A 28 -15.85 2.66 -18.72
CA LEU A 28 -15.31 1.50 -18.03
C LEU A 28 -16.34 0.95 -17.04
N TYR A 29 -16.68 -0.32 -17.18
CA TYR A 29 -17.71 -0.98 -16.36
C TYR A 29 -17.13 -2.23 -15.71
N PRO A 30 -17.02 -2.27 -14.37
CA PRO A 30 -16.46 -3.42 -13.68
C PRO A 30 -17.39 -4.63 -13.71
N THR A 31 -16.83 -5.81 -13.47
CA THR A 31 -17.62 -7.04 -13.33
C THR A 31 -18.30 -7.12 -11.97
N GLU A 32 -19.36 -7.93 -11.86
CA GLU A 32 -20.08 -8.16 -10.59
C GLU A 32 -19.17 -8.78 -9.52
N ASP A 33 -18.32 -9.75 -9.91
CA ASP A 33 -17.36 -10.36 -8.98
C ASP A 33 -16.34 -9.34 -8.44
N ALA A 34 -15.90 -8.41 -9.27
CA ALA A 34 -15.00 -7.35 -8.83
C ALA A 34 -15.70 -6.33 -7.92
N ALA A 35 -16.99 -6.08 -8.14
CA ALA A 35 -17.82 -5.28 -7.23
C ALA A 35 -18.00 -6.00 -5.89
N ASP A 36 -18.21 -7.32 -5.88
CA ASP A 36 -18.26 -8.13 -4.65
C ASP A 36 -16.94 -8.04 -3.87
N LEU A 37 -15.80 -8.13 -4.56
CA LEU A 37 -14.48 -7.99 -3.93
C LEU A 37 -14.30 -6.60 -3.30
N ALA A 38 -14.78 -5.55 -3.95
CA ALA A 38 -14.73 -4.19 -3.41
C ALA A 38 -15.65 -4.01 -2.19
N ILE A 39 -16.83 -4.64 -2.18
CA ILE A 39 -17.76 -4.65 -1.03
C ILE A 39 -17.14 -5.42 0.14
N LEU A 40 -16.56 -6.61 -0.10
CA LEU A 40 -15.83 -7.35 0.92
C LEU A 40 -14.72 -6.50 1.52
N ALA A 41 -13.91 -5.85 0.69
CA ALA A 41 -12.82 -5.01 1.15
C ALA A 41 -13.29 -3.79 1.96
N ALA A 42 -14.37 -3.15 1.55
CA ALA A 42 -14.98 -2.06 2.30
C ALA A 42 -15.53 -2.54 3.65
N THR A 43 -16.16 -3.73 3.70
CA THR A 43 -16.62 -4.35 4.95
C THR A 43 -15.45 -4.65 5.91
N VAL A 44 -14.35 -5.18 5.36
CA VAL A 44 -13.11 -5.42 6.11
C VAL A 44 -12.55 -4.12 6.69
N ILE A 45 -12.53 -3.03 5.91
CA ILE A 45 -12.09 -1.70 6.39
C ILE A 45 -13.02 -1.17 7.48
N ALA A 46 -14.33 -1.34 7.33
CA ALA A 46 -15.28 -0.95 8.39
C ALA A 46 -14.97 -1.68 9.70
N ALA A 47 -14.79 -3.00 9.65
CA ALA A 47 -14.46 -3.80 10.82
C ALA A 47 -13.07 -3.42 11.40
N ASP A 48 -12.03 -3.29 10.56
CA ASP A 48 -10.67 -2.96 11.01
C ASP A 48 -10.60 -1.59 11.70
N THR A 49 -11.40 -0.61 11.24
CA THR A 49 -11.32 0.77 11.71
C THR A 49 -12.40 1.15 12.72
N ARG A 50 -13.44 0.33 12.93
CA ARG A 50 -14.58 0.64 13.81
C ARG A 50 -14.76 -0.32 14.98
N ILE A 51 -14.11 -1.49 14.96
CA ILE A 51 -14.08 -2.43 16.08
C ILE A 51 -12.80 -2.19 16.88
N ASN A 52 -12.93 -1.62 18.07
CA ASN A 52 -11.76 -1.25 18.88
C ASN A 52 -11.10 -2.48 19.51
N ARG A 53 -9.76 -2.59 19.39
CA ARG A 53 -9.01 -3.73 19.93
C ARG A 53 -9.06 -3.81 21.45
N ARG A 54 -9.01 -2.66 22.13
CA ARG A 54 -8.97 -2.66 23.61
C ARG A 54 -10.26 -3.11 24.24
N SER A 55 -11.41 -2.78 23.63
CA SER A 55 -12.73 -3.17 24.16
C SER A 55 -13.21 -4.51 23.65
N GLU A 56 -12.82 -4.91 22.42
CA GLU A 56 -13.42 -6.05 21.72
C GLU A 56 -12.48 -7.27 21.59
N SER A 57 -11.35 -7.28 22.31
CA SER A 57 -10.48 -8.47 22.36
C SER A 57 -10.10 -8.81 23.80
N GLN A 58 -9.90 -10.10 24.07
CA GLN A 58 -9.55 -10.59 25.41
C GLN A 58 -8.16 -10.12 25.86
N ASP A 59 -7.21 -10.03 24.92
CA ASP A 59 -5.81 -9.67 25.15
C ASP A 59 -5.50 -8.21 24.78
N SER A 60 -6.52 -7.40 24.47
CA SER A 60 -6.41 -6.04 23.96
C SER A 60 -5.61 -5.95 22.62
N TRP A 61 -5.43 -7.07 21.93
CA TRP A 61 -4.62 -7.15 20.71
C TRP A 61 -5.29 -7.88 19.56
N THR A 62 -5.78 -9.12 19.77
CA THR A 62 -6.32 -10.00 18.73
C THR A 62 -7.84 -10.02 18.78
N ARG A 63 -8.50 -9.44 17.78
CA ARG A 63 -9.96 -9.52 17.63
C ARG A 63 -10.36 -10.81 16.92
N GLU A 64 -11.53 -11.33 17.25
CA GLU A 64 -12.22 -12.39 16.50
C GLU A 64 -13.42 -11.78 15.80
N MET A 65 -13.43 -11.84 14.47
CA MET A 65 -14.41 -11.11 13.66
C MET A 65 -15.11 -12.04 12.67
N ASP A 66 -16.43 -12.12 12.77
CA ASP A 66 -17.31 -12.82 11.85
C ASP A 66 -17.91 -11.81 10.86
N ILE A 67 -17.62 -11.98 9.59
CA ILE A 67 -18.02 -11.06 8.53
C ILE A 67 -18.95 -11.79 7.58
N TYR A 68 -20.17 -11.28 7.45
CA TYR A 68 -21.20 -11.80 6.54
C TYR A 68 -21.36 -10.86 5.36
N VAL A 69 -21.06 -11.34 4.15
CA VAL A 69 -21.10 -10.51 2.92
C VAL A 69 -22.06 -11.09 1.91
N PRO A 70 -23.03 -10.29 1.39
CA PRO A 70 -23.82 -10.71 0.26
C PRO A 70 -23.02 -10.59 -1.04
N VAL A 71 -23.00 -11.66 -1.83
CA VAL A 71 -22.24 -11.77 -3.08
C VAL A 71 -23.09 -12.34 -4.21
N SER A 72 -22.63 -12.22 -5.45
CA SER A 72 -23.31 -12.73 -6.64
C SER A 72 -23.30 -14.26 -6.70
N SER A 73 -22.22 -14.90 -6.28
CA SER A 73 -21.99 -16.36 -6.39
C SER A 73 -21.45 -16.94 -5.07
N PRO A 74 -22.29 -17.20 -4.05
CA PRO A 74 -21.84 -17.59 -2.70
C PRO A 74 -20.90 -18.79 -2.67
N ASP A 75 -21.18 -19.83 -3.46
CA ASP A 75 -20.36 -21.07 -3.45
C ASP A 75 -18.91 -20.78 -3.87
N ARG A 76 -18.74 -19.95 -4.91
CA ARG A 76 -17.43 -19.54 -5.42
C ARG A 76 -16.68 -18.68 -4.39
N TRP A 77 -17.37 -17.78 -3.72
CA TRP A 77 -16.81 -16.95 -2.66
C TRP A 77 -16.48 -17.74 -1.39
N SER A 78 -17.32 -18.73 -1.05
CA SER A 78 -17.05 -19.63 0.07
C SER A 78 -15.78 -20.47 -0.15
N ALA A 79 -15.49 -20.86 -1.38
CA ALA A 79 -14.27 -21.58 -1.72
C ALA A 79 -13.00 -20.76 -1.45
N ILE A 80 -13.04 -19.43 -1.57
CA ILE A 80 -11.87 -18.55 -1.32
C ILE A 80 -11.81 -18.03 0.13
N ALA A 81 -12.81 -18.30 0.97
CA ALA A 81 -12.84 -17.79 2.34
C ALA A 81 -11.56 -18.12 3.12
N PRO A 82 -11.06 -19.36 3.16
CA PRO A 82 -9.85 -19.70 3.92
C PRO A 82 -8.60 -18.94 3.44
N LEU A 83 -8.52 -18.64 2.12
CA LEU A 83 -7.43 -17.85 1.56
C LEU A 83 -7.52 -16.39 2.00
N ALA A 84 -8.69 -15.78 1.86
CA ALA A 84 -8.94 -14.40 2.25
C ALA A 84 -8.73 -14.19 3.77
N GLU A 85 -9.20 -15.11 4.61
CA GLU A 85 -9.00 -15.12 6.06
C GLU A 85 -7.50 -15.15 6.42
N ARG A 86 -6.72 -16.01 5.76
CA ARG A 86 -5.26 -16.08 5.92
C ARG A 86 -4.56 -14.77 5.52
N MET A 87 -5.01 -14.14 4.43
CA MET A 87 -4.51 -12.84 3.97
C MET A 87 -4.79 -11.74 4.99
N LEU A 88 -6.01 -11.69 5.51
CA LEU A 88 -6.44 -10.71 6.51
C LEU A 88 -5.74 -10.93 7.84
N HIS A 89 -5.60 -12.18 8.29
CA HIS A 89 -4.80 -12.51 9.47
C HIS A 89 -3.35 -12.03 9.32
N TYR A 90 -2.73 -12.29 8.18
CA TYR A 90 -1.38 -11.84 7.89
C TYR A 90 -1.22 -10.32 7.97
N LEU A 91 -2.21 -9.55 7.51
CA LEU A 91 -2.18 -8.09 7.57
C LEU A 91 -2.43 -7.54 8.97
N THR A 92 -3.39 -8.10 9.69
CA THR A 92 -3.98 -7.45 10.88
C THR A 92 -3.59 -8.11 12.19
N GLY A 93 -3.25 -9.40 12.19
CA GLY A 93 -3.09 -10.23 13.37
C GLY A 93 -4.40 -10.66 13.99
N ASP A 94 -5.54 -10.25 13.43
CA ASP A 94 -6.86 -10.63 13.91
C ASP A 94 -7.29 -11.99 13.32
N ARG A 95 -8.23 -12.63 13.95
CA ARG A 95 -8.89 -13.85 13.48
C ARG A 95 -10.14 -13.46 12.71
N TRP A 96 -10.16 -13.75 11.44
CA TRP A 96 -11.27 -13.47 10.55
C TRP A 96 -11.97 -14.74 10.17
N ARG A 97 -13.32 -14.71 10.14
CA ARG A 97 -14.17 -15.73 9.55
C ARG A 97 -15.11 -15.05 8.58
N LEU A 98 -15.11 -15.52 7.34
CA LEU A 98 -15.87 -14.93 6.24
C LEU A 98 -17.01 -15.84 5.84
N PHE A 99 -18.21 -15.30 5.82
CA PHE A 99 -19.43 -16.02 5.46
C PHE A 99 -20.09 -15.30 4.28
N PHE A 100 -20.42 -16.06 3.25
CA PHE A 100 -21.02 -15.51 2.04
C PHE A 100 -22.45 -16.00 1.85
N ARG A 101 -23.32 -15.10 1.42
CA ARG A 101 -24.73 -15.38 1.09
C ARG A 101 -25.12 -14.71 -0.20
N SER A 102 -26.19 -15.19 -0.84
CA SER A 102 -26.72 -14.55 -2.03
C SER A 102 -27.16 -13.12 -1.74
N ARG A 103 -26.93 -12.23 -2.68
CA ARG A 103 -27.52 -10.89 -2.70
C ARG A 103 -29.04 -10.99 -2.75
N HIS A 104 -29.75 -10.03 -2.20
CA HIS A 104 -31.19 -9.93 -2.36
C HIS A 104 -31.54 -9.74 -3.84
N LYS A 105 -32.66 -10.31 -4.30
CA LYS A 105 -33.09 -10.30 -5.72
C LYS A 105 -33.11 -8.89 -6.34
N ALA A 106 -33.51 -7.87 -5.57
CA ALA A 106 -33.51 -6.47 -6.03
C ALA A 106 -32.10 -5.93 -6.35
N TYR A 107 -31.05 -6.56 -5.83
CA TYR A 107 -29.64 -6.15 -5.97
C TYR A 107 -28.77 -7.25 -6.58
N SER A 108 -29.40 -8.17 -7.31
CA SER A 108 -28.67 -9.24 -8.02
C SER A 108 -27.66 -8.70 -9.03
N LYS A 109 -27.95 -7.52 -9.59
CA LYS A 109 -27.07 -6.79 -10.50
C LYS A 109 -26.79 -5.39 -9.91
N LEU A 110 -25.52 -5.07 -9.71
CA LEU A 110 -25.02 -3.79 -9.18
C LEU A 110 -24.41 -2.90 -10.25
N ILE A 111 -23.95 -3.49 -11.35
CA ILE A 111 -23.26 -2.79 -12.43
C ILE A 111 -24.16 -2.74 -13.65
N ASP A 112 -24.57 -1.52 -14.02
CA ASP A 112 -25.31 -1.29 -15.26
C ASP A 112 -24.31 -1.06 -16.40
N THR A 113 -24.12 -2.09 -17.22
CA THR A 113 -23.23 -2.03 -18.39
C THR A 113 -24.05 -1.69 -19.64
N PRO A 114 -23.79 -0.58 -20.34
CA PRO A 114 -24.46 -0.25 -21.61
C PRO A 114 -24.14 -1.31 -22.68
N GLN A 115 -25.05 -1.50 -23.63
CA GLN A 115 -24.88 -2.46 -24.72
C GLN A 115 -23.67 -2.16 -25.63
N LEU A 116 -23.28 -0.90 -25.74
CA LEU A 116 -22.11 -0.43 -26.50
C LEU A 116 -21.20 0.37 -25.56
N ALA A 117 -20.36 -0.32 -24.82
CA ALA A 117 -19.31 0.31 -24.01
C ALA A 117 -17.98 0.28 -24.79
N VAL A 118 -17.58 1.43 -25.32
CA VAL A 118 -16.25 1.61 -25.92
C VAL A 118 -15.44 2.45 -24.95
N GLY A 119 -14.66 1.76 -24.09
CA GLY A 119 -13.72 2.42 -23.19
C GLY A 119 -12.41 2.78 -23.87
N PRO A 120 -11.61 3.69 -23.29
CA PRO A 120 -10.26 3.98 -23.76
C PRO A 120 -9.40 2.70 -23.72
N PRO A 121 -8.44 2.56 -24.63
CA PRO A 121 -7.58 1.36 -24.73
C PRO A 121 -6.51 1.36 -23.63
N PHE A 122 -6.90 1.33 -22.36
CA PHE A 122 -5.94 1.16 -21.27
C PHE A 122 -5.35 -0.24 -21.31
N SER A 123 -4.03 -0.34 -21.09
CA SER A 123 -3.28 -1.60 -21.19
C SER A 123 -3.06 -2.27 -19.83
N SER A 124 -3.16 -1.49 -18.75
CA SER A 124 -2.83 -1.95 -17.39
C SER A 124 -3.44 -1.05 -16.32
N VAL A 125 -3.35 -1.50 -15.08
CA VAL A 125 -3.69 -0.72 -13.89
C VAL A 125 -2.43 -0.49 -13.06
N CYS A 126 -2.25 0.72 -12.52
CA CYS A 126 -1.13 1.00 -11.62
C CYS A 126 -1.64 1.65 -10.33
N LEU A 127 -1.32 1.07 -9.17
CA LEU A 127 -1.59 1.69 -7.88
C LEU A 127 -0.73 2.95 -7.71
N PHE A 128 -1.39 4.07 -7.43
CA PHE A 128 -0.76 5.39 -7.37
C PHE A 128 -1.04 6.09 -6.03
N SER A 129 -0.14 5.90 -5.06
CA SER A 129 -0.28 6.46 -3.72
C SER A 129 0.16 7.93 -3.61
N GLY A 130 0.85 8.49 -4.60
CA GLY A 130 1.53 9.77 -4.51
C GLY A 130 2.86 9.72 -3.72
N GLY A 131 3.28 8.51 -3.31
CA GLY A 131 4.60 8.24 -2.76
C GLY A 131 5.67 8.18 -3.85
N LEU A 132 6.95 8.25 -3.43
CA LEU A 132 8.07 8.28 -4.36
C LEU A 132 8.14 7.05 -5.28
N ASP A 133 7.82 5.86 -4.74
CA ASP A 133 7.86 4.61 -5.50
C ASP A 133 6.78 4.56 -6.57
N SER A 134 5.53 4.87 -6.20
CA SER A 134 4.43 4.90 -7.16
C SER A 134 4.58 6.02 -8.20
N PHE A 135 5.18 7.15 -7.82
CA PHE A 135 5.49 8.23 -8.75
C PHE A 135 6.56 7.81 -9.77
N THR A 136 7.62 7.14 -9.29
CA THR A 136 8.67 6.59 -10.17
C THR A 136 8.12 5.53 -11.09
N GLY A 137 7.30 4.60 -10.55
CA GLY A 137 6.67 3.55 -11.36
C GLY A 137 5.74 4.11 -12.42
N ALA A 138 4.94 5.13 -12.08
CA ALA A 138 4.08 5.81 -13.05
C ALA A 138 4.90 6.46 -14.17
N ALA A 139 5.96 7.20 -13.82
CA ALA A 139 6.84 7.82 -14.82
C ALA A 139 7.48 6.76 -15.75
N GLU A 140 7.93 5.63 -15.18
CA GLU A 140 8.59 4.57 -15.95
C GLU A 140 7.63 3.84 -16.91
N LEU A 141 6.38 3.60 -16.49
CA LEU A 141 5.36 3.03 -17.36
C LEU A 141 5.05 3.96 -18.54
N LEU A 142 4.89 5.25 -18.26
CA LEU A 142 4.63 6.25 -19.30
C LEU A 142 5.82 6.42 -20.25
N GLU A 143 7.07 6.39 -19.76
CA GLU A 143 8.29 6.39 -20.57
C GLU A 143 8.44 5.17 -21.49
N ARG A 144 7.82 4.06 -21.13
CA ARG A 144 7.76 2.85 -21.96
C ARG A 144 6.66 2.92 -23.02
N GLY A 145 5.86 3.98 -23.03
CA GLY A 145 4.70 4.11 -23.91
C GLY A 145 3.51 3.26 -23.48
N GLU A 146 3.49 2.75 -22.23
CA GLU A 146 2.33 2.05 -21.70
C GLU A 146 1.19 3.05 -21.45
N ASN A 147 -0.05 2.55 -21.50
CA ASN A 147 -1.25 3.32 -21.26
C ASN A 147 -1.98 2.85 -19.99
N PRO A 148 -1.39 3.04 -18.78
CA PRO A 148 -2.01 2.60 -17.55
C PRO A 148 -3.15 3.51 -17.12
N ILE A 149 -4.15 2.93 -16.43
CA ILE A 149 -5.06 3.67 -15.57
C ILE A 149 -4.52 3.66 -14.14
N PHE A 150 -4.42 4.84 -13.52
CA PHE A 150 -3.91 5.00 -12.16
C PHE A 150 -5.04 4.94 -11.16
N VAL A 151 -4.86 4.15 -10.08
CA VAL A 151 -5.84 4.00 -9.02
C VAL A 151 -5.27 4.48 -7.70
N SER A 152 -5.97 5.40 -7.06
CA SER A 152 -5.60 5.96 -5.77
C SER A 152 -6.73 5.83 -4.76
N HIS A 153 -6.37 5.52 -3.52
CA HIS A 153 -7.26 5.72 -2.37
C HIS A 153 -6.75 6.91 -1.55
N TYR A 154 -7.61 7.86 -1.24
CA TYR A 154 -7.24 9.00 -0.40
C TYR A 154 -8.01 8.98 0.92
N TRP A 155 -7.33 9.37 2.00
CA TRP A 155 -7.89 9.32 3.35
C TRP A 155 -7.62 10.60 4.13
N ASP A 156 -6.36 10.99 4.25
CA ASP A 156 -5.87 12.09 5.06
C ASP A 156 -4.78 12.91 4.35
N ALA A 157 -4.14 13.79 5.10
CA ALA A 157 -3.08 14.64 4.61
C ALA A 157 -1.88 13.89 4.02
N SER A 158 -1.64 12.62 4.39
CA SER A 158 -0.55 11.81 3.83
C SER A 158 -0.76 11.46 2.35
N THR A 159 -1.98 11.61 1.85
CA THR A 159 -2.37 11.37 0.45
C THR A 159 -2.48 12.65 -0.38
N SER A 160 -2.15 13.81 0.19
CA SER A 160 -2.28 15.11 -0.48
C SER A 160 -1.38 15.28 -1.70
N SER A 161 -0.29 14.49 -1.81
CA SER A 161 0.61 14.50 -2.97
C SER A 161 0.04 13.86 -4.24
N GLN A 162 -1.04 13.10 -4.17
CA GLN A 162 -1.59 12.37 -5.32
C GLN A 162 -1.91 13.32 -6.50
N LEU A 163 -2.68 14.38 -6.26
CA LEU A 163 -3.03 15.34 -7.32
C LEU A 163 -1.84 16.15 -7.83
N PRO A 164 -0.97 16.75 -6.97
CA PRO A 164 0.23 17.42 -7.44
C PRO A 164 1.18 16.53 -8.24
N CYS A 165 1.32 15.24 -7.84
CA CYS A 165 2.12 14.27 -8.58
C CYS A 165 1.48 13.91 -9.93
N ALA A 166 0.17 13.69 -9.98
CA ALA A 166 -0.55 13.45 -11.23
C ALA A 166 -0.44 14.66 -12.19
N ALA A 167 -0.58 15.88 -11.66
CA ALA A 167 -0.46 17.09 -12.47
C ALA A 167 0.91 17.27 -13.12
N VAL A 168 2.01 16.92 -12.43
CA VAL A 168 3.35 17.01 -13.06
C VAL A 168 3.61 15.88 -14.04
N LEU A 169 3.09 14.68 -13.79
CA LEU A 169 3.11 13.60 -14.79
C LEU A 169 2.30 13.97 -16.03
N GLY A 170 1.11 14.58 -15.84
CA GLY A 170 0.27 15.03 -16.94
C GLY A 170 0.92 16.10 -17.82
N LYS A 171 1.71 16.99 -17.24
CA LYS A 171 2.49 17.99 -18.00
C LYS A 171 3.61 17.39 -18.83
N GLU A 172 4.20 16.31 -18.36
CA GLU A 172 5.32 15.64 -19.02
C GLU A 172 4.85 14.63 -20.09
N TYR A 173 3.81 13.85 -19.76
CA TYR A 173 3.40 12.68 -20.56
C TYR A 173 2.01 12.79 -21.19
N GLY A 174 1.40 13.95 -21.14
CA GLY A 174 0.03 14.18 -21.57
C GLY A 174 -0.99 14.00 -20.45
N ASP A 175 -2.18 14.54 -20.64
CA ASP A 175 -3.23 14.64 -19.61
C ASP A 175 -3.52 13.31 -18.90
N LEU A 176 -3.43 13.32 -17.57
CA LEU A 176 -3.75 12.18 -16.71
C LEU A 176 -5.15 12.24 -16.11
N ASP A 177 -5.94 13.28 -16.33
CA ASP A 177 -7.27 13.41 -15.74
C ASP A 177 -8.20 12.29 -16.23
N CYS A 178 -8.06 11.89 -17.48
CA CYS A 178 -8.78 10.72 -18.02
C CYS A 178 -8.25 9.37 -17.52
N ARG A 179 -7.05 9.32 -16.94
CA ARG A 179 -6.37 8.08 -16.51
C ARG A 179 -6.27 7.92 -15.00
N HIS A 180 -6.70 8.89 -14.20
CA HIS A 180 -6.56 8.84 -12.74
C HIS A 180 -7.92 8.69 -12.07
N VAL A 181 -8.14 7.56 -11.42
CA VAL A 181 -9.32 7.24 -10.62
C VAL A 181 -8.96 7.33 -9.14
N ARG A 182 -9.75 8.10 -8.38
CA ARG A 182 -9.49 8.30 -6.95
C ARG A 182 -10.72 7.91 -6.14
N ALA A 183 -10.53 7.01 -5.20
CA ALA A 183 -11.56 6.56 -4.27
C ALA A 183 -11.33 7.08 -2.86
N ARG A 184 -12.41 7.42 -2.16
CA ARG A 184 -12.43 7.63 -0.72
C ARG A 184 -13.42 6.66 -0.11
N VAL A 185 -12.96 5.49 0.30
CA VAL A 185 -13.77 4.53 1.03
C VAL A 185 -13.59 4.79 2.52
N GLY A 186 -14.67 5.12 3.21
CA GLY A 186 -14.61 5.45 4.63
C GLY A 186 -15.99 5.36 5.29
N PHE A 187 -15.98 5.20 6.59
CA PHE A 187 -17.18 4.99 7.40
C PHE A 187 -17.26 6.04 8.50
N PRO A 188 -18.47 6.39 8.98
CA PRO A 188 -18.63 7.30 10.12
C PRO A 188 -18.04 6.69 11.40
N ASP A 189 -17.61 7.54 12.32
CA ASP A 189 -16.96 7.08 13.56
C ASP A 189 -17.94 6.38 14.51
N ASP A 190 -19.21 6.67 14.40
CA ASP A 190 -20.33 6.12 15.18
C ASP A 190 -21.02 4.92 14.49
N LEU A 191 -20.40 4.32 13.47
CA LEU A 191 -20.93 3.15 12.75
C LEU A 191 -21.28 1.98 13.70
N ILE A 192 -20.49 1.81 14.77
CA ILE A 192 -20.72 0.82 15.82
C ILE A 192 -21.07 1.57 17.10
N SER A 193 -22.34 1.44 17.52
CA SER A 193 -22.80 2.07 18.74
C SER A 193 -22.04 1.56 19.96
N GLY A 194 -21.52 2.49 20.77
CA GLY A 194 -20.81 2.17 22.02
C GLY A 194 -19.33 1.76 21.84
N SER A 195 -18.81 1.70 20.61
CA SER A 195 -17.39 1.42 20.35
C SER A 195 -16.64 2.68 19.89
N ALA A 196 -15.49 2.95 20.47
CA ALA A 196 -14.60 4.00 19.96
C ALA A 196 -13.91 3.52 18.67
N PRO A 197 -13.61 4.42 17.70
CA PRO A 197 -12.88 4.04 16.50
C PRO A 197 -11.50 3.45 16.81
N GLU A 198 -11.08 2.48 16.00
CA GLU A 198 -9.73 1.95 16.06
C GLU A 198 -8.77 2.89 15.30
N ASN A 199 -7.60 3.16 15.89
CA ASN A 199 -6.62 4.08 15.32
C ASN A 199 -5.66 3.44 14.31
N THR A 200 -5.84 2.16 13.97
CA THR A 200 -4.99 1.43 13.02
C THR A 200 -5.71 1.18 11.70
N LEU A 201 -4.94 1.09 10.63
CA LEU A 201 -5.40 0.82 9.26
C LEU A 201 -4.65 -0.38 8.70
N ARG A 202 -4.61 -1.49 9.44
CA ARG A 202 -3.81 -2.67 9.07
C ARG A 202 -4.34 -3.36 7.82
N ALA A 203 -5.66 -3.43 7.65
CA ALA A 203 -6.29 -4.04 6.47
C ALA A 203 -6.32 -3.13 5.22
N ARG A 204 -5.80 -1.91 5.31
CA ARG A 204 -5.91 -0.90 4.24
C ARG A 204 -5.39 -1.38 2.87
N SER A 205 -4.34 -2.20 2.86
CA SER A 205 -3.81 -2.74 1.60
C SER A 205 -4.77 -3.71 0.91
N PHE A 206 -5.63 -4.42 1.65
CA PHE A 206 -6.66 -5.26 1.05
C PHE A 206 -7.63 -4.43 0.20
N LEU A 207 -8.02 -3.25 0.68
CA LEU A 207 -8.82 -2.31 -0.10
C LEU A 207 -8.09 -1.82 -1.36
N PHE A 208 -6.81 -1.50 -1.28
CA PHE A 208 -6.07 -0.98 -2.44
C PHE A 208 -6.04 -1.98 -3.59
N PHE A 209 -5.76 -3.24 -3.30
CA PHE A 209 -5.74 -4.29 -4.32
C PHE A 209 -7.14 -4.57 -4.86
N SER A 210 -8.16 -4.52 -4.01
CA SER A 210 -9.56 -4.68 -4.45
C SER A 210 -10.02 -3.55 -5.38
N LEU A 211 -9.63 -2.30 -5.11
CA LEU A 211 -9.91 -1.18 -6.01
C LEU A 211 -9.15 -1.28 -7.34
N ALA A 212 -7.91 -1.80 -7.30
CA ALA A 212 -7.17 -2.10 -8.52
C ALA A 212 -7.83 -3.22 -9.32
N ALA A 213 -8.28 -4.29 -8.66
CA ALA A 213 -9.00 -5.39 -9.28
C ALA A 213 -10.35 -4.92 -9.89
N LEU A 214 -11.09 -4.07 -9.16
CA LEU A 214 -12.31 -3.43 -9.66
C LEU A 214 -12.05 -2.69 -10.97
N THR A 215 -10.96 -1.93 -11.03
CA THR A 215 -10.59 -1.18 -12.23
C THR A 215 -10.07 -2.10 -13.33
N ALA A 216 -9.26 -3.10 -13.00
CA ALA A 216 -8.71 -4.06 -13.97
C ALA A 216 -9.82 -4.90 -14.64
N SER A 217 -10.90 -5.19 -13.92
CA SER A 217 -12.05 -5.94 -14.46
C SER A 217 -12.82 -5.20 -15.56
N CYS A 218 -12.56 -3.89 -15.73
CA CYS A 218 -13.11 -3.10 -16.84
C CYS A 218 -12.30 -3.24 -18.13
N LEU A 219 -11.08 -3.80 -18.06
CA LEU A 219 -10.18 -3.90 -19.19
C LEU A 219 -10.38 -5.23 -19.91
N SER A 220 -10.21 -5.24 -21.22
CA SER A 220 -10.34 -6.46 -22.03
C SER A 220 -9.07 -7.30 -21.98
N GLY A 221 -9.23 -8.64 -21.93
CA GLY A 221 -8.11 -9.57 -21.94
C GLY A 221 -7.37 -9.69 -20.62
N THR A 222 -6.13 -10.21 -20.66
CA THR A 222 -5.27 -10.31 -19.47
C THR A 222 -4.72 -8.95 -19.09
N SER A 223 -5.03 -8.49 -17.90
CA SER A 223 -4.61 -7.17 -17.40
C SER A 223 -3.49 -7.29 -16.37
N ARG A 224 -2.50 -6.40 -16.47
CA ARG A 224 -1.46 -6.26 -15.44
C ARG A 224 -1.86 -5.23 -14.41
N ILE A 225 -1.67 -5.58 -13.14
CA ILE A 225 -1.82 -4.67 -12.00
C ILE A 225 -0.43 -4.39 -11.43
N TYR A 226 0.08 -3.19 -11.67
CA TYR A 226 1.36 -2.75 -11.14
C TYR A 226 1.23 -2.18 -9.74
N VAL A 227 2.10 -2.66 -8.83
CA VAL A 227 2.21 -2.18 -7.45
C VAL A 227 3.65 -1.76 -7.19
N PRO A 228 4.07 -0.56 -7.64
CA PRO A 228 5.46 -0.13 -7.56
C PRO A 228 5.88 0.12 -6.11
N GLU A 229 6.77 -0.70 -5.59
CA GLU A 229 7.42 -0.51 -4.29
C GLU A 229 8.81 -1.16 -4.25
N ASN A 230 9.79 -0.45 -3.71
CA ASN A 230 11.15 -0.95 -3.60
C ASN A 230 11.25 -2.18 -2.67
N GLY A 231 12.21 -3.06 -2.93
CA GLY A 231 12.33 -4.34 -2.23
C GLY A 231 12.60 -4.23 -0.74
N LEU A 232 13.30 -3.18 -0.28
CA LEU A 232 13.58 -3.00 1.15
C LEU A 232 12.28 -2.75 1.96
N ILE A 233 11.40 -1.87 1.46
CA ILE A 233 10.08 -1.60 2.07
C ILE A 233 9.16 -2.79 1.89
N SER A 234 9.16 -3.39 0.69
CA SER A 234 8.33 -4.55 0.36
C SER A 234 8.55 -5.71 1.34
N LEU A 235 9.79 -6.04 1.64
CA LEU A 235 10.14 -7.09 2.60
C LEU A 235 9.76 -6.76 4.03
N ASN A 236 9.72 -5.48 4.39
CA ASN A 236 9.34 -5.00 5.72
C ASN A 236 10.02 -5.75 6.89
N VAL A 237 11.31 -6.03 6.74
CA VAL A 237 12.08 -6.77 7.75
C VAL A 237 12.16 -5.97 9.04
N PRO A 238 11.83 -6.57 10.21
CA PRO A 238 12.03 -5.91 11.49
C PRO A 238 13.49 -5.54 11.72
N LEU A 239 13.79 -4.26 11.87
CA LEU A 239 15.16 -3.76 12.00
C LEU A 239 15.80 -4.08 13.35
N ASP A 240 14.97 -4.30 14.37
CA ASP A 240 15.37 -4.68 15.72
C ASP A 240 14.37 -5.67 16.35
N PRO A 241 14.72 -6.38 17.46
CA PRO A 241 13.85 -7.34 18.11
C PRO A 241 12.53 -6.77 18.64
N LEU A 242 12.50 -5.50 19.05
CA LEU A 242 11.28 -4.86 19.61
C LEU A 242 10.21 -4.66 18.53
N ARG A 243 10.60 -4.69 17.26
CA ARG A 243 9.70 -4.54 16.11
C ARG A 243 9.17 -5.87 15.57
N LEU A 244 9.57 -7.02 16.13
CA LEU A 244 9.09 -8.32 15.66
C LEU A 244 7.56 -8.48 15.76
N GLY A 245 6.93 -7.83 16.74
CA GLY A 245 5.48 -7.79 16.89
C GLY A 245 4.80 -6.57 16.28
N ALA A 246 5.55 -5.64 15.69
CA ALA A 246 4.97 -4.46 15.08
C ALA A 246 4.32 -4.83 13.73
N TRP A 247 3.00 -4.73 13.66
CA TRP A 247 2.23 -4.92 12.44
C TRP A 247 2.32 -3.67 11.57
N SER A 248 3.49 -3.45 11.00
CA SER A 248 3.69 -2.38 10.03
C SER A 248 3.16 -2.77 8.65
N THR A 249 3.07 -1.81 7.74
CA THR A 249 2.53 -2.03 6.40
C THR A 249 3.22 -3.20 5.68
N ARG A 250 2.45 -4.19 5.26
CA ARG A 250 2.91 -5.39 4.54
C ARG A 250 2.33 -5.46 3.12
N THR A 251 2.04 -4.30 2.55
CA THR A 251 1.28 -4.16 1.28
C THR A 251 1.86 -4.99 0.15
N THR A 252 3.16 -4.97 -0.05
CA THR A 252 3.83 -5.63 -1.17
C THR A 252 4.78 -6.73 -0.72
N HIS A 253 4.62 -7.22 0.53
CA HIS A 253 5.40 -8.36 0.97
C HIS A 253 5.19 -9.56 0.03
N PRO A 254 6.25 -10.29 -0.36
CA PRO A 254 6.15 -11.38 -1.34
C PRO A 254 5.04 -12.38 -1.02
N PHE A 255 4.92 -12.83 0.22
CA PHE A 255 3.82 -13.72 0.64
C PHE A 255 2.45 -13.14 0.33
N TYR A 256 2.22 -11.87 0.63
CA TYR A 256 0.92 -11.23 0.43
C TYR A 256 0.61 -11.03 -1.05
N MET A 257 1.61 -10.68 -1.86
CA MET A 257 1.50 -10.61 -3.32
C MET A 257 1.13 -11.97 -3.93
N ALA A 258 1.79 -13.05 -3.48
CA ALA A 258 1.49 -14.41 -3.93
C ALA A 258 0.05 -14.83 -3.57
N ARG A 259 -0.42 -14.49 -2.37
CA ARG A 259 -1.82 -14.76 -1.96
C ARG A 259 -2.84 -13.98 -2.78
N TRP A 260 -2.55 -12.74 -3.16
CA TRP A 260 -3.41 -11.99 -4.07
C TRP A 260 -3.47 -12.62 -5.45
N GLN A 261 -2.35 -13.10 -5.99
CA GLN A 261 -2.36 -13.81 -7.27
C GLN A 261 -3.19 -15.10 -7.18
N GLU A 262 -3.01 -15.89 -6.12
CA GLU A 262 -3.82 -17.09 -5.85
C GLU A 262 -5.32 -16.77 -5.76
N LEU A 263 -5.69 -15.64 -5.13
CA LEU A 263 -7.08 -15.20 -5.04
C LEU A 263 -7.64 -14.82 -6.42
N PHE A 264 -6.88 -14.10 -7.23
CA PHE A 264 -7.28 -13.76 -8.59
C PHE A 264 -7.48 -15.00 -9.46
N ASP A 265 -6.53 -15.93 -9.40
CA ASP A 265 -6.58 -17.17 -10.16
C ASP A 265 -7.80 -18.02 -9.75
N THR A 266 -8.06 -18.15 -8.45
CA THR A 266 -9.20 -18.92 -7.93
C THR A 266 -10.55 -18.31 -8.27
N LEU A 267 -10.64 -16.95 -8.26
CA LEU A 267 -11.82 -16.24 -8.72
C LEU A 267 -11.91 -16.16 -10.26
N GLY A 268 -10.91 -16.66 -10.99
CA GLY A 268 -10.87 -16.63 -12.45
C GLY A 268 -10.71 -15.22 -13.03
N PHE A 269 -10.14 -14.30 -12.28
CA PHE A 269 -9.78 -13.00 -12.81
C PHE A 269 -8.53 -13.10 -13.67
N PRO A 270 -8.53 -12.60 -14.91
CA PRO A 270 -7.38 -12.64 -15.80
C PRO A 270 -6.36 -11.55 -15.45
N PHE A 271 -5.95 -11.47 -14.18
CA PHE A 271 -5.05 -10.41 -13.68
C PHE A 271 -3.68 -10.99 -13.34
N THR A 272 -2.63 -10.30 -13.73
CA THR A 272 -1.26 -10.55 -13.27
C THR A 272 -0.81 -9.42 -12.37
N LEU A 273 -0.44 -9.76 -11.15
CA LEU A 273 0.02 -8.80 -10.15
C LEU A 273 1.54 -8.67 -10.20
N GLU A 274 2.05 -7.45 -10.35
CA GLU A 274 3.47 -7.21 -10.54
C GLU A 274 4.00 -6.08 -9.65
N ASN A 275 5.08 -6.36 -8.89
CA ASN A 275 5.95 -5.33 -8.34
C ASN A 275 7.25 -5.28 -9.15
N PRO A 276 7.43 -4.28 -10.04
CA PRO A 276 8.61 -4.21 -10.92
C PRO A 276 9.91 -3.89 -10.17
N TYR A 277 9.83 -3.51 -8.90
CA TYR A 277 10.97 -3.08 -8.08
C TYR A 277 11.27 -4.01 -6.91
N ARG A 278 10.70 -5.21 -6.88
CA ARG A 278 10.84 -6.15 -5.76
C ARG A 278 12.30 -6.50 -5.42
N PHE A 279 13.20 -6.42 -6.39
CA PHE A 279 14.64 -6.70 -6.22
C PHE A 279 15.52 -5.45 -6.32
N LYS A 280 14.93 -4.24 -6.31
CA LYS A 280 15.67 -2.99 -6.36
C LYS A 280 15.59 -2.26 -5.02
N THR A 281 16.70 -1.65 -4.58
CA THR A 281 16.64 -0.63 -3.53
C THR A 281 15.93 0.61 -4.05
N LYS A 282 15.51 1.48 -3.15
CA LYS A 282 14.89 2.74 -3.59
C LYS A 282 15.89 3.63 -4.36
N GLY A 283 17.16 3.64 -3.98
CA GLY A 283 18.20 4.37 -4.70
C GLY A 283 18.43 3.82 -6.10
N GLU A 284 18.47 2.50 -6.26
CA GLU A 284 18.57 1.85 -7.57
C GLU A 284 17.36 2.15 -8.46
N MET A 285 16.16 2.06 -7.89
CA MET A 285 14.92 2.40 -8.59
C MET A 285 14.95 3.83 -9.14
N LEU A 286 15.41 4.80 -8.35
CA LEU A 286 15.50 6.20 -8.77
C LEU A 286 16.61 6.43 -9.80
N SER A 287 17.80 5.84 -9.57
CA SER A 287 18.97 6.05 -10.43
C SER A 287 18.83 5.39 -11.81
N GLN A 288 18.07 4.29 -11.88
CA GLN A 288 17.84 3.51 -13.10
C GLN A 288 16.58 3.92 -13.87
N CYS A 289 15.79 4.86 -13.34
CA CYS A 289 14.63 5.37 -14.06
C CYS A 289 15.05 6.06 -15.36
N LYS A 290 14.34 5.76 -16.45
CA LYS A 290 14.65 6.31 -17.79
C LYS A 290 14.66 7.85 -17.79
N ASN A 291 13.64 8.47 -17.17
CA ASN A 291 13.58 9.93 -17.04
C ASN A 291 14.07 10.38 -15.66
N LYS A 292 15.35 10.14 -15.38
CA LYS A 292 16.00 10.52 -14.13
C LYS A 292 15.94 12.03 -13.86
N THR A 293 16.05 12.85 -14.91
CA THR A 293 16.00 14.32 -14.82
C THR A 293 14.62 14.79 -14.34
N PHE A 294 13.54 14.23 -14.87
CA PHE A 294 12.18 14.49 -14.41
C PHE A 294 12.01 14.11 -12.93
N LEU A 295 12.47 12.92 -12.54
CA LEU A 295 12.41 12.51 -11.14
C LEU A 295 13.19 13.44 -10.20
N ALA A 296 14.44 13.81 -10.54
CA ALA A 296 15.25 14.73 -9.74
C ALA A 296 14.55 16.07 -9.52
N LYS A 297 13.84 16.57 -10.56
CA LYS A 297 13.09 17.83 -10.51
C LYS A 297 11.85 17.74 -9.63
N HIS A 298 11.14 16.60 -9.62
CA HIS A 298 9.79 16.51 -9.04
C HIS A 298 9.66 15.57 -7.83
N ALA A 299 10.65 14.75 -7.51
CA ALA A 299 10.62 13.79 -6.40
C ALA A 299 10.27 14.43 -5.05
N HIS A 300 10.67 15.69 -4.81
CA HIS A 300 10.37 16.42 -3.57
C HIS A 300 8.86 16.65 -3.34
N LYS A 301 8.02 16.56 -4.39
CA LYS A 301 6.56 16.71 -4.29
C LYS A 301 5.86 15.46 -3.76
N THR A 302 6.54 14.31 -3.74
CA THR A 302 5.97 13.04 -3.28
C THR A 302 5.98 12.92 -1.76
N ILE A 303 5.04 12.17 -1.18
CA ILE A 303 4.99 11.92 0.27
C ILE A 303 5.31 10.45 0.56
N SER A 304 6.38 10.22 1.36
CA SER A 304 6.83 8.88 1.79
C SER A 304 7.10 8.85 3.30
N CYS A 305 6.25 9.47 4.10
CA CYS A 305 6.43 9.58 5.55
C CYS A 305 5.31 8.86 6.29
N SER A 306 5.66 7.93 7.19
CA SER A 306 4.68 7.24 8.06
C SER A 306 4.10 8.16 9.16
N SER A 307 4.67 9.34 9.33
CA SER A 307 4.31 10.27 10.41
C SER A 307 4.08 11.69 9.88
N TYR A 308 3.49 11.82 8.69
CA TYR A 308 3.36 13.09 7.96
C TYR A 308 2.58 14.17 8.73
N ALA A 309 1.62 13.78 9.55
CA ALA A 309 0.82 14.69 10.36
C ALA A 309 1.47 15.09 11.71
N LYS A 310 2.50 14.35 12.18
CA LYS A 310 3.15 14.63 13.49
C LYS A 310 3.74 16.04 13.66
N PRO A 311 4.26 16.72 12.62
CA PRO A 311 4.79 18.07 12.78
C PRO A 311 3.80 19.05 13.41
N ARG A 312 2.49 18.89 13.16
CA ARG A 312 1.44 19.74 13.77
C ARG A 312 1.48 19.77 15.31
N PHE A 313 1.86 18.68 15.96
CA PHE A 313 1.99 18.63 17.42
C PHE A 313 3.17 19.46 17.95
N LYS A 314 4.10 19.81 17.07
CA LYS A 314 5.20 20.76 17.34
C LYS A 314 4.91 22.16 16.76
N LYS A 315 3.66 22.46 16.42
CA LYS A 315 3.23 23.74 15.80
C LYS A 315 3.95 24.04 14.47
N LEU A 316 4.37 22.99 13.75
CA LEU A 316 4.99 23.07 12.44
C LEU A 316 3.96 22.70 11.35
N SER A 317 4.19 23.19 10.13
CA SER A 317 3.39 22.78 8.96
C SER A 317 3.52 21.28 8.71
N LEU A 318 2.50 20.67 8.08
CA LEU A 318 2.52 19.26 7.67
C LEU A 318 3.74 19.01 6.78
N GLY A 319 4.34 17.82 6.90
CA GLY A 319 5.51 17.46 6.10
C GLY A 319 6.21 16.20 6.58
N HIS A 320 7.28 15.85 5.90
CA HIS A 320 8.10 14.71 6.28
C HIS A 320 8.73 14.93 7.67
N CYS A 321 8.65 13.93 8.55
CA CYS A 321 9.24 14.03 9.88
C CYS A 321 10.78 14.04 9.85
N GLY A 322 11.39 13.34 8.90
CA GLY A 322 12.85 13.28 8.66
C GLY A 322 13.59 12.17 9.40
N TYR A 323 12.91 11.38 10.24
CA TYR A 323 13.55 10.34 11.07
C TYR A 323 12.89 8.95 10.98
N CYS A 324 11.62 8.84 10.57
CA CYS A 324 10.98 7.53 10.48
C CYS A 324 11.62 6.66 9.39
N VAL A 325 11.45 5.35 9.48
CA VAL A 325 12.01 4.38 8.52
C VAL A 325 11.83 4.80 7.06
N PRO A 326 10.61 5.16 6.58
CA PRO A 326 10.45 5.64 5.21
C PRO A 326 11.21 6.93 4.90
N CYS A 327 11.34 7.87 5.86
CA CYS A 327 12.13 9.09 5.66
C CYS A 327 13.64 8.80 5.57
N LEU A 328 14.16 7.88 6.38
CA LEU A 328 15.58 7.49 6.34
C LEU A 328 15.92 6.82 5.01
N ILE A 329 15.07 5.89 4.55
CA ILE A 329 15.21 5.25 3.24
C ILE A 329 15.14 6.30 2.12
N ARG A 330 14.17 7.25 2.19
CA ARG A 330 14.05 8.34 1.23
C ARG A 330 15.33 9.19 1.16
N ARG A 331 15.84 9.66 2.30
CA ARG A 331 17.09 10.45 2.36
C ARG A 331 18.26 9.72 1.71
N ALA A 332 18.45 8.44 2.09
CA ALA A 332 19.52 7.63 1.56
C ALA A 332 19.40 7.47 0.05
N SER A 333 18.20 7.15 -0.44
CA SER A 333 17.95 6.93 -1.87
C SER A 333 18.06 8.20 -2.71
N MET A 334 17.56 9.34 -2.22
CA MET A 334 17.68 10.64 -2.91
C MET A 334 19.15 11.05 -3.03
N LYS A 335 19.92 10.90 -1.94
CA LYS A 335 21.36 11.17 -1.94
C LYS A 335 22.12 10.22 -2.88
N ALA A 336 21.79 8.93 -2.85
CA ALA A 336 22.44 7.94 -3.71
C ALA A 336 22.13 8.15 -5.20
N ALA A 337 20.89 8.50 -5.55
CA ALA A 337 20.46 8.65 -6.94
C ALA A 337 20.82 10.01 -7.55
N PHE A 338 20.66 11.09 -6.77
CA PHE A 338 20.73 12.47 -7.28
C PHE A 338 21.86 13.31 -6.68
N GLY A 339 22.53 12.80 -5.62
CA GLY A 339 23.56 13.55 -4.86
C GLY A 339 22.94 14.58 -3.89
N ASP A 340 21.70 14.94 -4.04
CA ASP A 340 20.97 15.95 -3.27
C ASP A 340 19.56 15.45 -2.89
N ASP A 341 19.02 15.98 -1.79
CA ASP A 341 17.68 15.71 -1.31
C ASP A 341 16.95 17.03 -0.96
N ARG A 342 16.10 17.48 -1.86
CA ARG A 342 15.30 18.70 -1.71
C ARG A 342 14.03 18.51 -0.89
N THR A 343 13.88 17.37 -0.21
CA THR A 343 12.70 17.10 0.62
C THR A 343 12.72 17.99 1.86
N ASP A 344 11.60 18.68 2.12
CA ASP A 344 11.44 19.51 3.31
C ASP A 344 11.08 18.64 4.53
N TYR A 345 12.07 18.41 5.38
CA TYR A 345 11.92 17.66 6.62
C TYR A 345 11.66 18.59 7.81
N LYS A 346 10.48 18.45 8.44
CA LYS A 346 9.97 19.42 9.43
C LYS A 346 10.48 19.18 10.85
N ILE A 347 10.61 17.93 11.32
CA ILE A 347 10.97 17.65 12.74
C ILE A 347 12.47 17.48 12.89
N VAL A 348 13.10 16.74 12.00
CA VAL A 348 14.56 16.55 11.94
C VAL A 348 15.04 16.99 10.56
N PRO A 349 15.25 18.30 10.34
CA PRO A 349 15.72 18.80 9.04
C PRO A 349 17.09 18.23 8.65
N SER A 350 18.00 18.10 9.59
CA SER A 350 19.30 17.46 9.41
C SER A 350 19.55 16.43 10.51
N LEU A 351 19.97 15.24 10.11
CA LEU A 351 20.33 14.16 11.04
C LEU A 351 21.64 14.46 11.81
N MET A 352 22.46 15.38 11.28
CA MET A 352 23.76 15.74 11.85
C MET A 352 23.71 16.96 12.76
N SER A 353 22.55 17.65 12.87
CA SER A 353 22.44 18.91 13.59
C SER A 353 22.53 18.77 15.11
N ARG A 354 22.23 17.58 15.64
CA ARG A 354 22.23 17.31 17.09
C ARG A 354 22.41 15.82 17.38
N THR A 355 22.75 15.48 18.61
CA THR A 355 22.68 14.09 19.11
C THR A 355 21.20 13.72 19.28
N LEU A 356 20.79 12.62 18.64
CA LEU A 356 19.44 12.07 18.77
C LEU A 356 19.34 11.17 20.01
N ASP A 357 18.12 10.96 20.50
CA ASP A 357 17.84 10.16 21.68
C ASP A 357 17.16 8.84 21.27
N ALA A 358 17.82 7.70 21.50
CA ALA A 358 17.29 6.39 21.16
C ALA A 358 16.01 6.01 21.94
N ALA A 359 15.77 6.62 23.10
CA ALA A 359 14.53 6.44 23.85
C ALA A 359 13.31 7.16 23.21
N ARG A 360 13.56 7.97 22.19
CA ARG A 360 12.53 8.71 21.46
C ARG A 360 12.46 8.23 20.02
N ALA A 361 11.27 8.30 19.43
CA ALA A 361 11.02 7.89 18.04
C ALA A 361 12.00 8.50 17.02
N GLU A 362 12.54 9.70 17.28
CA GLU A 362 13.49 10.36 16.38
C GLU A 362 14.90 9.75 16.39
N GLY A 363 15.30 9.08 17.47
CA GLY A 363 16.59 8.36 17.54
C GLY A 363 16.45 6.84 17.40
N GLU A 364 15.31 6.29 17.75
CA GLU A 364 15.02 4.84 17.71
C GLU A 364 15.24 4.25 16.31
N ASP A 365 14.59 4.82 15.28
CA ASP A 365 14.69 4.31 13.90
C ASP A 365 16.12 4.47 13.34
N VAL A 366 16.81 5.56 13.67
CA VAL A 366 18.21 5.79 13.28
C VAL A 366 19.11 4.73 13.91
N ARG A 367 18.94 4.48 15.23
CA ARG A 367 19.70 3.47 15.96
C ARG A 367 19.47 2.07 15.41
N SER A 368 18.21 1.73 15.11
CA SER A 368 17.86 0.44 14.52
C SER A 368 18.56 0.22 13.18
N PHE A 369 18.63 1.25 12.31
CA PHE A 369 19.39 1.16 11.06
C PHE A 369 20.90 1.06 11.27
N GLN A 370 21.47 1.80 12.23
CA GLN A 370 22.91 1.66 12.55
C GLN A 370 23.25 0.24 12.97
N LEU A 371 22.43 -0.35 13.87
CA LEU A 371 22.66 -1.70 14.39
C LEU A 371 22.50 -2.77 13.28
N ILE A 372 21.42 -2.72 12.51
CA ILE A 372 21.21 -3.73 11.47
C ILE A 372 22.25 -3.62 10.35
N ALA A 373 22.63 -2.40 9.94
CA ALA A 373 23.66 -2.18 8.95
C ALA A 373 25.02 -2.72 9.40
N ALA A 374 25.40 -2.48 10.66
CA ALA A 374 26.63 -3.03 11.22
C ALA A 374 26.61 -4.56 11.28
N ARG A 375 25.47 -5.17 11.66
CA ARG A 375 25.29 -6.64 11.72
C ARG A 375 25.38 -7.28 10.34
N VAL A 376 24.66 -6.73 9.36
CA VAL A 376 24.66 -7.23 7.97
C VAL A 376 26.02 -7.01 7.29
N LYS A 377 26.72 -5.90 7.57
CA LYS A 377 28.08 -5.65 7.09
C LYS A 377 29.06 -6.69 7.63
N ARG A 378 28.94 -7.05 8.93
CA ARG A 378 29.82 -8.06 9.58
C ARG A 378 29.49 -9.48 9.11
N ASN A 379 28.25 -9.81 8.92
CA ASN A 379 27.79 -11.12 8.48
C ASN A 379 26.70 -10.99 7.38
N PRO A 380 27.09 -10.92 6.10
CA PRO A 380 26.13 -10.78 4.99
C PRO A 380 25.13 -11.94 4.87
N ALA A 381 25.50 -13.15 5.28
CA ALA A 381 24.61 -14.33 5.26
C ALA A 381 23.39 -14.18 6.18
N LEU A 382 23.48 -13.29 7.19
CA LEU A 382 22.36 -12.98 8.08
C LEU A 382 21.14 -12.45 7.31
N ALA A 383 21.34 -11.78 6.17
CA ALA A 383 20.25 -11.25 5.36
C ALA A 383 19.25 -12.35 4.95
N LYS A 384 19.73 -13.54 4.55
CA LYS A 384 18.87 -14.67 4.13
C LYS A 384 17.97 -15.20 5.26
N LEU A 385 18.41 -15.09 6.51
CA LEU A 385 17.60 -15.43 7.69
C LEU A 385 16.60 -14.31 8.03
N LEU A 386 17.05 -13.05 7.93
CA LEU A 386 16.24 -11.89 8.32
C LEU A 386 15.02 -11.67 7.41
N VAL A 387 15.16 -11.87 6.09
CA VAL A 387 14.04 -11.66 5.15
C VAL A 387 12.86 -12.59 5.38
N ARG A 388 13.06 -13.70 6.10
CA ARG A 388 11.99 -14.63 6.46
C ARG A 388 11.23 -14.23 7.74
N LYS A 389 11.69 -13.21 8.47
CA LYS A 389 11.08 -12.81 9.75
C LYS A 389 9.78 -12.05 9.61
N SER A 390 9.56 -11.41 8.49
CA SER A 390 8.34 -10.62 8.21
C SER A 390 7.20 -11.43 7.63
N GLY A 391 7.49 -12.63 7.13
CA GLY A 391 6.54 -13.56 6.54
C GLY A 391 7.24 -14.68 5.78
N PRO A 392 6.52 -15.76 5.45
CA PRO A 392 7.08 -16.88 4.70
C PRO A 392 7.43 -16.45 3.26
N LEU A 393 8.46 -17.11 2.71
CA LEU A 393 8.88 -16.96 1.32
C LEU A 393 8.84 -18.34 0.60
N SER A 394 7.98 -19.23 1.07
CA SER A 394 7.85 -20.61 0.55
C SER A 394 7.32 -20.69 -0.88
N ASP A 395 6.68 -19.63 -1.36
CA ASP A 395 6.17 -19.55 -2.74
C ASP A 395 7.27 -19.27 -3.78
N TYR A 396 8.50 -18.97 -3.31
CA TYR A 396 9.61 -18.52 -4.14
C TYR A 396 10.75 -19.55 -4.16
N ARG A 397 11.42 -19.65 -5.31
CA ARG A 397 12.61 -20.51 -5.46
C ARG A 397 13.79 -19.93 -4.68
N ASP A 398 14.75 -20.77 -4.32
CA ASP A 398 15.93 -20.36 -3.56
C ASP A 398 16.70 -19.20 -4.19
N GLN A 399 16.79 -19.14 -5.52
CA GLN A 399 17.41 -18.04 -6.24
C GLN A 399 16.66 -16.70 -5.98
N GLU A 400 15.34 -16.69 -6.01
CA GLU A 400 14.54 -15.47 -5.72
C GLU A 400 14.68 -15.07 -4.26
N ILE A 401 14.79 -16.05 -3.35
CA ILE A 401 15.05 -15.78 -1.92
C ILE A 401 16.43 -15.14 -1.73
N ASP A 402 17.43 -15.57 -2.50
CA ASP A 402 18.77 -14.96 -2.50
C ASP A 402 18.73 -13.52 -3.06
N GLU A 403 17.93 -13.25 -4.08
CA GLU A 403 17.70 -11.89 -4.60
C GLU A 403 16.97 -10.99 -3.57
N TYR A 404 15.99 -11.52 -2.81
CA TYR A 404 15.38 -10.82 -1.68
C TYR A 404 16.37 -10.54 -0.56
N ALA A 405 17.24 -11.48 -0.22
CA ALA A 405 18.30 -11.29 0.77
C ALA A 405 19.30 -10.22 0.30
N ASP A 406 19.65 -10.22 -0.98
CA ASP A 406 20.59 -9.26 -1.55
C ASP A 406 20.01 -7.84 -1.59
N VAL A 407 18.75 -7.65 -2.03
CA VAL A 407 18.14 -6.31 -2.01
C VAL A 407 17.99 -5.78 -0.58
N PHE A 408 17.68 -6.63 0.39
CA PHE A 408 17.67 -6.24 1.80
C PHE A 408 19.06 -5.79 2.26
N ARG A 409 20.11 -6.55 1.94
CA ARG A 409 21.51 -6.22 2.25
C ARG A 409 21.89 -4.87 1.62
N ARG A 410 21.67 -4.69 0.31
CA ARG A 410 22.02 -3.45 -0.42
C ARG A 410 21.24 -2.24 0.13
N GLY A 411 19.94 -2.38 0.36
CA GLY A 411 19.12 -1.32 0.92
C GLY A 411 19.52 -0.95 2.35
N THR A 412 19.86 -1.94 3.17
CA THR A 412 20.37 -1.71 4.53
C THR A 412 21.73 -0.98 4.51
N VAL A 413 22.62 -1.33 3.58
CA VAL A 413 23.91 -0.63 3.38
C VAL A 413 23.68 0.80 2.87
N GLU A 414 22.75 1.00 1.95
CA GLU A 414 22.39 2.34 1.43
C GLU A 414 21.97 3.29 2.56
N VAL A 415 21.06 2.84 3.44
CA VAL A 415 20.65 3.63 4.61
C VAL A 415 21.77 3.70 5.65
N GLY A 416 22.52 2.63 5.85
CA GLY A 416 23.66 2.58 6.76
C GLY A 416 24.68 3.68 6.49
N LYS A 417 25.05 3.92 5.24
CA LYS A 417 25.96 5.00 4.82
C LYS A 417 25.44 6.40 5.23
N LEU A 418 24.12 6.60 5.19
CA LEU A 418 23.50 7.86 5.60
C LEU A 418 23.62 8.09 7.11
N VAL A 419 23.41 7.03 7.91
CA VAL A 419 23.28 7.14 9.37
C VAL A 419 24.57 6.82 10.13
N GLU A 420 25.64 6.37 9.46
CA GLU A 420 26.90 5.92 10.09
C GLU A 420 27.49 6.96 11.03
N GLN A 421 27.46 8.25 10.63
CA GLN A 421 28.04 9.35 11.42
C GLN A 421 27.01 10.05 12.31
N VAL A 422 25.76 9.65 12.30
CA VAL A 422 24.72 10.30 13.13
C VAL A 422 24.93 9.92 14.58
N LYS A 423 25.06 10.94 15.44
CA LYS A 423 25.23 10.69 16.88
C LYS A 423 23.88 10.35 17.51
N VAL A 424 23.80 9.17 18.11
CA VAL A 424 22.65 8.70 18.87
C VAL A 424 23.13 8.29 20.25
N ARG A 425 22.60 8.94 21.29
CA ARG A 425 22.95 8.53 22.66
C ARG A 425 22.22 7.23 23.00
N PRO A 426 22.87 6.31 23.71
CA PRO A 426 22.24 5.09 24.22
C PRO A 426 21.15 5.43 25.22
N LEU A 427 20.27 4.45 25.48
CA LEU A 427 19.28 4.49 26.56
C LEU A 427 19.97 4.65 27.90
#